data_1c033df9db57529848f9e9d1bdc83e52
#
_entry.id   1c033df9db57529848f9e9d1bdc83e52
#
_cell.length_a   1.000
_cell.length_b   1.000
_cell.length_c   1.000
_cell.angle_alpha   90.00
_cell.angle_beta   90.00
_cell.angle_gamma   90.00
#
_symmetry.space_group_name_H-M   'P 1'
#
loop_
_entity.id
_entity.type
_entity.pdbx_description
1 polymer ?
#
loop_
_entity_poly.entity_id
_entity_poly.type
_entity_poly.pdbx_seq_one_letter_code
_entity_poly.pdbx_strand_id
1 'polypeptide(L)'
;MEDEAIVALYWQRDQEAIRATRGKYGAYLRKIAWQILSDHEDSEECVNDTYLKAWNSMPTQRPAVLSTYLGKIVRGCAIDLFRRRHRQKRRVSEYALSLEELSECLSGGDTTQEAVDLRLLGEAIDAYLRTLSLTARRAFVARYYYMDPVRAVAADQGLGLSQTKSLLHRTRLGLRDHLRREGFSV
;
A
#
# COMPACT_ATOMS: atom_id res chain seq x y z
N MET A 1 1.73 15.51 18.59
CA MET A 1 3.09 15.93 18.17
C MET A 1 3.09 16.02 16.65
N GLU A 2 3.70 17.08 16.09
CA GLU A 2 3.81 17.26 14.63
C GLU A 2 4.85 16.31 14.03
N ASP A 3 4.72 16.02 12.74
CA ASP A 3 5.56 15.03 12.06
C ASP A 3 7.04 15.41 12.05
N GLU A 4 7.33 16.68 11.85
CA GLU A 4 8.71 17.18 11.87
C GLU A 4 9.38 16.96 13.22
N ALA A 5 8.64 17.13 14.32
CA ALA A 5 9.15 16.89 15.67
C ALA A 5 9.43 15.39 15.89
N ILE A 6 8.57 14.50 15.40
CA ILE A 6 8.81 13.06 15.46
C ILE A 6 10.06 12.68 14.66
N VAL A 7 10.19 13.20 13.43
CA VAL A 7 11.37 12.97 12.59
C VAL A 7 12.64 13.47 13.27
N ALA A 8 12.60 14.65 13.92
CA ALA A 8 13.75 15.19 14.66
C ALA A 8 14.19 14.26 15.80
N LEU A 9 13.24 13.67 16.54
CA LEU A 9 13.56 12.70 17.60
C LEU A 9 14.28 11.45 17.05
N TYR A 10 13.87 10.93 15.88
CA TYR A 10 14.59 9.83 15.22
C TYR A 10 16.03 10.21 14.86
N TRP A 11 16.24 11.44 14.38
CA TRP A 11 17.57 11.94 14.04
C TRP A 11 18.47 12.13 15.27
N GLN A 12 17.86 12.49 16.40
CA GLN A 12 18.54 12.61 17.70
C GLN A 12 18.78 11.27 18.39
N ARG A 13 18.28 10.17 17.80
CA ARG A 13 18.29 8.84 18.43
C ARG A 13 17.57 8.82 19.79
N ASP A 14 16.55 9.65 19.93
CA ASP A 14 15.72 9.68 21.13
C ASP A 14 14.65 8.59 21.06
N GLN A 15 14.57 7.73 22.07
CA GLN A 15 13.59 6.63 22.15
C GLN A 15 12.13 7.12 22.17
N GLU A 16 11.92 8.39 22.56
CA GLU A 16 10.59 9.00 22.50
C GLU A 16 10.03 9.04 21.07
N ALA A 17 10.88 9.00 20.04
CA ALA A 17 10.46 8.90 18.65
C ALA A 17 9.54 7.71 18.39
N ILE A 18 9.88 6.52 18.93
CA ILE A 18 9.08 5.31 18.79
C ILE A 18 7.74 5.44 19.51
N ARG A 19 7.77 6.01 20.73
CA ARG A 19 6.56 6.21 21.54
C ARG A 19 5.60 7.21 20.87
N ALA A 20 6.10 8.33 20.38
CA ALA A 20 5.34 9.33 19.65
C ALA A 20 4.76 8.76 18.34
N THR A 21 5.56 8.00 17.59
CA THR A 21 5.10 7.30 16.37
C THR A 21 3.99 6.32 16.66
N ARG A 22 4.14 5.49 17.71
CA ARG A 22 3.10 4.53 18.14
C ARG A 22 1.81 5.24 18.51
N GLY A 23 1.88 6.34 19.25
CA GLY A 23 0.71 7.12 19.66
C GLY A 23 -0.04 7.74 18.47
N LYS A 24 0.69 8.29 17.50
CA LYS A 24 0.10 8.97 16.34
C LYS A 24 -0.32 8.03 15.21
N TYR A 25 0.49 7.02 14.91
CA TYR A 25 0.35 6.17 13.72
C TYR A 25 0.05 4.70 14.01
N GLY A 26 0.06 4.26 15.27
CA GLY A 26 -0.09 2.83 15.60
C GLY A 26 -1.38 2.21 15.07
N ALA A 27 -2.53 2.89 15.17
CA ALA A 27 -3.80 2.40 14.62
C ALA A 27 -3.80 2.30 13.10
N TYR A 28 -3.22 3.30 12.43
CA TYR A 28 -3.04 3.35 10.97
C TYR A 28 -2.16 2.19 10.47
N LEU A 29 -1.03 1.95 11.12
CA LEU A 29 -0.10 0.87 10.75
C LEU A 29 -0.72 -0.51 10.97
N ARG A 30 -1.40 -0.71 12.11
CA ARG A 30 -2.14 -1.96 12.36
C ARG A 30 -3.24 -2.22 11.34
N LYS A 31 -4.00 -1.18 10.93
CA LYS A 31 -5.00 -1.33 9.88
C LYS A 31 -4.39 -1.88 8.59
N ILE A 32 -3.27 -1.32 8.13
CA ILE A 32 -2.59 -1.77 6.90
C ILE A 32 -2.10 -3.22 7.07
N ALA A 33 -1.42 -3.53 8.17
CA ALA A 33 -0.90 -4.87 8.43
C ALA A 33 -2.04 -5.90 8.47
N TRP A 34 -3.14 -5.60 9.18
CA TRP A 34 -4.31 -6.46 9.27
C TRP A 34 -4.97 -6.74 7.92
N GLN A 35 -5.12 -5.75 7.07
CA GLN A 35 -5.73 -5.90 5.75
C GLN A 35 -4.92 -6.83 4.84
N ILE A 36 -3.61 -6.90 5.04
CA ILE A 36 -2.72 -7.79 4.30
C ILE A 36 -2.66 -9.18 4.93
N LEU A 37 -2.51 -9.25 6.25
CA LEU A 37 -2.19 -10.49 6.96
C LEU A 37 -3.43 -11.24 7.47
N SER A 38 -4.50 -10.51 7.82
CA SER A 38 -5.72 -11.06 8.45
C SER A 38 -5.44 -11.90 9.70
N ASP A 39 -4.39 -11.51 10.45
CA ASP A 39 -3.94 -12.15 11.66
C ASP A 39 -3.43 -11.09 12.65
N HIS A 40 -3.89 -11.18 13.92
CA HIS A 40 -3.63 -10.13 14.90
C HIS A 40 -2.16 -10.13 15.38
N GLU A 41 -1.64 -11.31 15.70
CA GLU A 41 -0.26 -11.45 16.20
C GLU A 41 0.74 -11.04 15.14
N ASP A 42 0.54 -11.49 13.90
CA ASP A 42 1.36 -11.12 12.76
C ASP A 42 1.31 -9.62 12.48
N SER A 43 0.14 -9.01 12.65
CA SER A 43 -0.03 -7.57 12.43
C SER A 43 0.73 -6.76 13.49
N GLU A 44 0.70 -7.18 14.76
CA GLU A 44 1.46 -6.52 15.83
C GLU A 44 2.97 -6.72 15.64
N GLU A 45 3.44 -7.92 15.26
CA GLU A 45 4.83 -8.18 14.93
C GLU A 45 5.30 -7.27 13.79
N CYS A 46 4.51 -7.22 12.71
CA CYS A 46 4.80 -6.38 11.54
C CYS A 46 4.88 -4.89 11.88
N VAL A 47 4.02 -4.41 12.78
CA VAL A 47 4.05 -3.02 13.26
C VAL A 47 5.30 -2.74 14.10
N ASN A 48 5.70 -3.67 14.96
CA ASN A 48 6.93 -3.56 15.75
C ASN A 48 8.17 -3.55 14.84
N ASP A 49 8.22 -4.42 13.83
CA ASP A 49 9.26 -4.42 12.81
C ASP A 49 9.32 -3.09 12.05
N THR A 50 8.16 -2.48 11.81
CA THR A 50 8.08 -1.15 11.16
C THR A 50 8.78 -0.08 12.01
N TYR A 51 8.57 -0.08 13.32
CA TYR A 51 9.27 0.87 14.21
C TYR A 51 10.78 0.65 14.20
N LEU A 52 11.22 -0.60 14.22
CA LEU A 52 12.64 -0.93 14.16
C LEU A 52 13.27 -0.52 12.83
N LYS A 53 12.61 -0.79 11.71
CA LYS A 53 13.08 -0.37 10.38
C LYS A 53 13.12 1.15 10.26
N ALA A 54 12.10 1.86 10.76
CA ALA A 54 12.08 3.32 10.79
C ALA A 54 13.22 3.87 11.64
N TRP A 55 13.47 3.28 12.82
CA TRP A 55 14.59 3.64 13.68
C TRP A 55 15.93 3.49 12.97
N ASN A 56 16.14 2.42 12.24
CA ASN A 56 17.41 2.15 11.56
C ASN A 56 17.63 3.00 10.31
N SER A 57 16.57 3.35 9.58
CA SER A 57 16.66 4.01 8.29
C SER A 57 16.48 5.54 8.34
N MET A 58 15.76 6.07 9.33
CA MET A 58 15.43 7.50 9.37
C MET A 58 16.63 8.43 9.55
N PRO A 59 17.71 8.10 10.29
CA PRO A 59 18.89 8.97 10.39
C PRO A 59 19.60 9.23 9.04
N THR A 60 19.37 8.42 8.03
CA THR A 60 19.90 8.64 6.67
C THR A 60 18.84 9.19 5.72
N GLN A 61 17.56 9.16 6.11
CA GLN A 61 16.43 9.58 5.30
C GLN A 61 15.56 10.56 6.08
N ARG A 62 15.22 11.68 5.47
CA ARG A 62 14.32 12.68 6.05
C ARG A 62 13.02 12.71 5.24
N PRO A 63 12.01 11.91 5.64
CA PRO A 63 10.76 11.83 4.89
C PRO A 63 10.00 13.16 4.94
N ALA A 64 9.54 13.63 3.77
CA ALA A 64 8.68 14.81 3.67
C ALA A 64 7.27 14.54 4.25
N VAL A 65 6.79 13.29 4.17
CA VAL A 65 5.49 12.87 4.69
C VAL A 65 5.68 11.58 5.49
N LEU A 66 5.62 11.70 6.81
CA LEU A 66 5.92 10.60 7.74
C LEU A 66 4.91 9.44 7.62
N SER A 67 3.63 9.73 7.44
CA SER A 67 2.60 8.68 7.25
C SER A 67 2.86 7.82 6.01
N THR A 68 3.23 8.42 4.89
CA THR A 68 3.56 7.71 3.66
C THR A 68 4.81 6.85 3.83
N TYR A 69 5.83 7.38 4.48
CA TYR A 69 7.06 6.67 4.76
C TYR A 69 6.82 5.42 5.62
N LEU A 70 6.13 5.57 6.74
CA LEU A 70 5.78 4.47 7.63
C LEU A 70 4.83 3.47 6.94
N GLY A 71 3.86 3.96 6.18
CA GLY A 71 2.95 3.15 5.39
C GLY A 71 3.66 2.27 4.35
N LYS A 72 4.73 2.78 3.72
CA LYS A 72 5.58 2.00 2.82
C LYS A 72 6.33 0.88 3.56
N ILE A 73 6.89 1.18 4.73
CA ILE A 73 7.63 0.20 5.53
C ILE A 73 6.70 -0.93 6.01
N VAL A 74 5.57 -0.59 6.65
CA VAL A 74 4.64 -1.60 7.17
C VAL A 74 4.08 -2.49 6.07
N ARG A 75 3.77 -1.92 4.90
CA ARG A 75 3.31 -2.70 3.75
C ARG A 75 4.38 -3.68 3.28
N GLY A 76 5.63 -3.26 3.15
CA GLY A 76 6.75 -4.13 2.80
C GLY A 76 6.89 -5.28 3.79
N CYS A 77 6.90 -5.00 5.11
CA CYS A 77 6.95 -6.02 6.16
C CYS A 77 5.78 -7.01 6.05
N ALA A 78 4.56 -6.50 5.90
CA ALA A 78 3.36 -7.32 5.82
C ALA A 78 3.34 -8.21 4.56
N ILE A 79 3.71 -7.68 3.39
CA ILE A 79 3.79 -8.45 2.15
C ILE A 79 4.86 -9.54 2.25
N ASP A 80 6.02 -9.23 2.81
CA ASP A 80 7.11 -10.21 3.01
C ASP A 80 6.68 -11.34 3.96
N LEU A 81 5.99 -11.01 5.04
CA LEU A 81 5.44 -11.97 5.99
C LEU A 81 4.33 -12.81 5.34
N PHE A 82 3.41 -12.16 4.60
CA PHE A 82 2.36 -12.82 3.84
C PHE A 82 2.95 -13.84 2.85
N ARG A 83 3.94 -13.45 2.05
CA ARG A 83 4.61 -14.33 1.08
C ARG A 83 5.29 -15.53 1.75
N ARG A 84 5.94 -15.32 2.89
CA ARG A 84 6.58 -16.41 3.66
C ARG A 84 5.55 -17.44 4.15
N ARG A 85 4.37 -16.98 4.62
CA ARG A 85 3.34 -17.84 5.20
C ARG A 85 2.42 -18.49 4.16
N HIS A 86 2.18 -17.84 3.04
CA HIS A 86 1.30 -18.35 1.97
C HIS A 86 1.86 -19.55 1.20
N ARG A 87 3.12 -19.90 1.40
CA ARG A 87 3.63 -21.22 0.97
C ARG A 87 2.94 -22.37 1.71
N GLN A 88 2.24 -22.13 2.80
CA GLN A 88 1.67 -23.18 3.67
C GLN A 88 0.14 -23.11 3.89
N LYS A 89 -0.56 -22.01 3.70
CA LYS A 89 -2.03 -21.92 3.93
C LYS A 89 -2.67 -20.83 3.06
N ARG A 90 -3.70 -21.20 2.26
CA ARG A 90 -4.58 -20.25 1.55
C ARG A 90 -5.48 -19.53 2.56
N ARG A 91 -5.06 -18.37 3.05
CA ARG A 91 -5.95 -17.42 3.72
C ARG A 91 -6.40 -16.37 2.72
N VAL A 92 -7.70 -16.16 2.59
CA VAL A 92 -8.28 -15.09 1.77
C VAL A 92 -8.16 -13.80 2.57
N SER A 93 -7.27 -12.89 2.16
CA SER A 93 -7.15 -11.55 2.73
C SER A 93 -7.59 -10.52 1.70
N GLU A 94 -7.87 -9.29 2.13
CA GLU A 94 -8.15 -8.18 1.20
C GLU A 94 -6.97 -7.92 0.25
N TYR A 95 -5.75 -8.19 0.69
CA TYR A 95 -4.57 -8.14 -0.16
C TYR A 95 -4.62 -9.20 -1.27
N ALA A 96 -4.95 -10.46 -0.94
CA ALA A 96 -5.08 -11.51 -1.95
C ALA A 96 -6.19 -11.20 -2.96
N LEU A 97 -7.35 -10.72 -2.49
CA LEU A 97 -8.45 -10.30 -3.36
C LEU A 97 -8.06 -9.13 -4.26
N SER A 98 -7.38 -8.12 -3.72
CA SER A 98 -6.97 -6.97 -4.52
C SER A 98 -5.88 -7.33 -5.55
N LEU A 99 -4.97 -8.25 -5.22
CA LEU A 99 -4.00 -8.79 -6.16
C LEU A 99 -4.67 -9.57 -7.30
N GLU A 100 -5.64 -10.43 -6.97
CA GLU A 100 -6.40 -11.19 -7.96
C GLU A 100 -7.13 -10.25 -8.93
N GLU A 101 -7.83 -9.24 -8.41
CA GLU A 101 -8.49 -8.21 -9.21
C GLU A 101 -7.52 -7.47 -10.16
N LEU A 102 -6.31 -7.14 -9.69
CA LEU A 102 -5.28 -6.49 -10.52
C LEU A 102 -4.70 -7.47 -11.54
N SER A 103 -4.39 -8.68 -11.12
CA SER A 103 -3.82 -9.72 -11.98
C SER A 103 -4.75 -10.06 -13.15
N GLU A 104 -6.06 -10.26 -12.91
CA GLU A 104 -7.05 -10.50 -13.97
C GLU A 104 -7.06 -9.40 -15.05
N CYS A 105 -6.73 -8.16 -14.67
CA CYS A 105 -6.72 -7.03 -15.61
C CYS A 105 -5.37 -6.79 -16.27
N LEU A 106 -4.27 -7.13 -15.60
CA LEU A 106 -2.90 -6.84 -16.03
C LEU A 106 -2.18 -8.06 -16.63
N SER A 107 -2.68 -9.29 -16.40
CA SER A 107 -2.07 -10.52 -16.93
C SER A 107 -2.32 -10.64 -18.42
N GLY A 108 -1.34 -10.27 -19.22
CA GLY A 108 -1.39 -10.35 -20.67
C GLY A 108 -0.04 -10.53 -21.36
N GLY A 109 1.04 -10.65 -20.61
CA GLY A 109 2.40 -10.78 -21.16
C GLY A 109 3.24 -11.79 -20.40
N ASP A 110 4.10 -12.50 -21.12
CA ASP A 110 5.15 -13.34 -20.55
C ASP A 110 6.10 -12.47 -19.70
N THR A 111 6.10 -12.70 -18.40
CA THR A 111 6.97 -12.01 -17.44
C THR A 111 8.39 -12.58 -17.43
N THR A 112 8.97 -12.84 -18.59
CA THR A 112 10.36 -13.25 -18.74
C THR A 112 11.19 -12.13 -19.34
N GLN A 113 11.17 -10.96 -18.71
CA GLN A 113 12.25 -10.01 -18.92
C GLN A 113 12.45 -9.14 -17.69
N GLU A 114 13.61 -9.32 -17.08
CA GLU A 114 14.45 -8.44 -16.25
C GLU A 114 13.78 -7.23 -15.61
N ALA A 115 14.09 -7.04 -14.34
CA ALA A 115 13.81 -5.88 -13.53
C ALA A 115 13.35 -4.66 -14.35
N VAL A 116 12.09 -4.67 -14.78
CA VAL A 116 11.40 -3.46 -15.20
C VAL A 116 11.77 -2.44 -14.15
N ASP A 117 12.40 -1.36 -14.54
CA ASP A 117 12.77 -0.33 -13.59
C ASP A 117 11.51 0.04 -12.81
N LEU A 118 11.39 -0.53 -11.60
CA LEU A 118 10.21 -0.37 -10.74
C LEU A 118 9.88 1.11 -10.52
N ARG A 119 10.86 1.96 -10.73
CA ARG A 119 10.69 3.41 -10.70
C ARG A 119 9.88 3.88 -11.91
N LEU A 120 10.21 3.44 -13.13
CA LEU A 120 9.47 3.81 -14.35
C LEU A 120 8.03 3.31 -14.31
N LEU A 121 7.82 2.09 -13.84
CA LEU A 121 6.47 1.56 -13.62
C LEU A 121 5.69 2.40 -12.58
N GLY A 122 6.35 2.77 -11.48
CA GLY A 122 5.75 3.63 -10.46
C GLY A 122 5.39 5.01 -11.01
N GLU A 123 6.27 5.62 -11.81
CA GLU A 123 6.02 6.90 -12.48
C GLU A 123 4.85 6.83 -13.47
N ALA A 124 4.77 5.75 -14.26
CA ALA A 124 3.66 5.52 -15.19
C ALA A 124 2.31 5.33 -14.48
N ILE A 125 2.29 4.54 -13.39
CA ILE A 125 1.09 4.39 -12.55
C ILE A 125 0.67 5.74 -11.96
N ASP A 126 1.61 6.52 -11.45
CA ASP A 126 1.37 7.84 -10.85
C ASP A 126 0.83 8.83 -11.90
N ALA A 127 1.40 8.83 -13.10
CA ALA A 127 0.92 9.62 -14.23
C ALA A 127 -0.52 9.26 -14.57
N TYR A 128 -0.84 7.98 -14.69
CA TYR A 128 -2.22 7.53 -14.92
C TYR A 128 -3.18 7.98 -13.80
N LEU A 129 -2.82 7.77 -12.54
CA LEU A 129 -3.67 8.14 -11.42
C LEU A 129 -3.97 9.65 -11.39
N ARG A 130 -3.07 10.49 -11.88
CA ARG A 130 -3.28 11.94 -12.01
C ARG A 130 -4.33 12.30 -13.05
N THR A 131 -4.56 11.47 -14.07
CA THR A 131 -5.60 11.70 -15.09
C THR A 131 -7.00 11.39 -14.59
N LEU A 132 -7.14 10.62 -13.51
CA LEU A 132 -8.42 10.21 -12.97
C LEU A 132 -9.14 11.34 -12.23
N SER A 133 -10.48 11.27 -12.21
CA SER A 133 -11.28 12.07 -11.28
C SER A 133 -10.86 11.80 -9.84
N LEU A 134 -11.08 12.78 -8.95
CA LEU A 134 -10.72 12.65 -7.54
C LEU A 134 -11.36 11.43 -6.88
N THR A 135 -12.63 11.15 -7.18
CA THR A 135 -13.36 9.98 -6.68
C THR A 135 -12.74 8.66 -7.16
N ALA A 136 -12.43 8.56 -8.47
CA ALA A 136 -11.83 7.35 -9.03
C ALA A 136 -10.42 7.10 -8.46
N ARG A 137 -9.62 8.16 -8.33
CA ARG A 137 -8.27 8.09 -7.73
C ARG A 137 -8.34 7.66 -6.27
N ARG A 138 -9.20 8.27 -5.46
CA ARG A 138 -9.38 7.91 -4.05
C ARG A 138 -9.84 6.47 -3.90
N ALA A 139 -10.83 6.04 -4.68
CA ALA A 139 -11.32 4.67 -4.67
C ALA A 139 -10.21 3.66 -5.05
N PHE A 140 -9.41 3.95 -6.07
CA PHE A 140 -8.30 3.12 -6.49
C PHE A 140 -7.23 3.01 -5.39
N VAL A 141 -6.80 4.14 -4.84
CA VAL A 141 -5.79 4.17 -3.77
C VAL A 141 -6.32 3.45 -2.52
N ALA A 142 -7.57 3.69 -2.11
CA ALA A 142 -8.17 3.00 -0.98
C ALA A 142 -8.16 1.47 -1.19
N ARG A 143 -8.58 0.99 -2.38
CA ARG A 143 -8.68 -0.44 -2.66
C ARG A 143 -7.30 -1.11 -2.82
N TYR A 144 -6.38 -0.54 -3.60
CA TYR A 144 -5.15 -1.23 -4.03
C TYR A 144 -3.90 -0.80 -3.25
N TYR A 145 -3.92 0.38 -2.66
CA TYR A 145 -2.83 0.82 -1.80
C TYR A 145 -3.12 0.57 -0.32
N TYR A 146 -4.32 0.90 0.17
CA TYR A 146 -4.71 0.68 1.57
C TYR A 146 -5.37 -0.68 1.82
N MET A 147 -5.70 -1.44 0.79
CA MET A 147 -6.37 -2.76 0.84
C MET A 147 -7.77 -2.68 1.51
N ASP A 148 -8.44 -1.53 1.40
CA ASP A 148 -9.77 -1.38 1.97
C ASP A 148 -10.78 -2.31 1.27
N PRO A 149 -11.66 -2.98 2.00
CA PRO A 149 -12.72 -3.76 1.39
C PRO A 149 -13.64 -2.86 0.56
N VAL A 150 -14.16 -3.37 -0.56
CA VAL A 150 -14.98 -2.59 -1.50
C VAL A 150 -16.16 -1.90 -0.82
N ARG A 151 -16.71 -2.50 0.25
CA ARG A 151 -17.79 -1.90 1.06
C ARG A 151 -17.33 -0.62 1.77
N ALA A 152 -16.11 -0.62 2.31
CA ALA A 152 -15.54 0.55 2.97
C ALA A 152 -15.24 1.66 1.95
N VAL A 153 -14.68 1.30 0.79
CA VAL A 153 -14.45 2.23 -0.33
C VAL A 153 -15.76 2.87 -0.80
N ALA A 154 -16.82 2.07 -0.93
CA ALA A 154 -18.16 2.56 -1.32
C ALA A 154 -18.70 3.58 -0.32
N ALA A 155 -18.64 3.25 0.98
CA ALA A 155 -19.10 4.13 2.06
C ALA A 155 -18.32 5.45 2.11
N ASP A 156 -16.99 5.40 1.99
CA ASP A 156 -16.11 6.57 2.02
C ASP A 156 -16.35 7.53 0.85
N GLN A 157 -16.66 6.98 -0.33
CA GLN A 157 -16.92 7.78 -1.53
C GLN A 157 -18.40 8.15 -1.72
N GLY A 158 -19.30 7.74 -0.83
CA GLY A 158 -20.75 7.95 -0.96
C GLY A 158 -21.37 7.26 -2.18
N LEU A 159 -20.80 6.13 -2.60
CA LEU A 159 -21.24 5.37 -3.77
C LEU A 159 -21.95 4.07 -3.39
N GLY A 160 -22.83 3.59 -4.28
CA GLY A 160 -23.36 2.23 -4.17
C GLY A 160 -22.29 1.18 -4.45
N LEU A 161 -22.44 -0.02 -3.84
CA LEU A 161 -21.48 -1.11 -3.97
C LEU A 161 -21.23 -1.51 -5.45
N SER A 162 -22.30 -1.60 -6.24
CA SER A 162 -22.21 -1.93 -7.68
C SER A 162 -21.48 -0.83 -8.46
N GLN A 163 -21.77 0.44 -8.17
CA GLN A 163 -21.09 1.58 -8.79
C GLN A 163 -19.60 1.58 -8.47
N THR A 164 -19.25 1.29 -7.22
CA THR A 164 -17.84 1.22 -6.79
C THR A 164 -17.11 0.08 -7.50
N LYS A 165 -17.70 -1.11 -7.61
CA LYS A 165 -17.13 -2.22 -8.37
C LYS A 165 -16.91 -1.86 -9.83
N SER A 166 -17.89 -1.25 -10.48
CA SER A 166 -17.80 -0.79 -11.88
C SER A 166 -16.75 0.31 -12.07
N LEU A 167 -16.64 1.23 -11.09
CA LEU A 167 -15.62 2.28 -11.10
C LEU A 167 -14.22 1.68 -11.01
N LEU A 168 -13.97 0.80 -10.05
CA LEU A 168 -12.69 0.12 -9.87
C LEU A 168 -12.31 -0.71 -11.09
N HIS A 169 -13.26 -1.46 -11.65
CA HIS A 169 -13.03 -2.25 -12.87
C HIS A 169 -12.59 -1.36 -14.05
N ARG A 170 -13.34 -0.29 -14.34
CA ARG A 170 -12.97 0.65 -15.42
C ARG A 170 -11.61 1.30 -15.18
N THR A 171 -11.29 1.63 -13.94
CA THR A 171 -10.00 2.20 -13.58
C THR A 171 -8.85 1.22 -13.82
N ARG A 172 -9.04 -0.07 -13.50
CA ARG A 172 -8.02 -1.10 -13.81
C ARG A 172 -7.82 -1.28 -15.31
N LEU A 173 -8.90 -1.34 -16.09
CA LEU A 173 -8.79 -1.43 -17.55
C LEU A 173 -8.05 -0.24 -18.14
N GLY A 174 -8.38 0.97 -17.69
CA GLY A 174 -7.69 2.19 -18.13
C GLY A 174 -6.21 2.21 -17.73
N LEU A 175 -5.86 1.68 -16.54
CA LEU A 175 -4.47 1.52 -16.13
C LEU A 175 -3.72 0.56 -17.06
N ARG A 176 -4.30 -0.59 -17.37
CA ARG A 176 -3.71 -1.55 -18.32
C ARG A 176 -3.44 -0.91 -19.67
N ASP A 177 -4.43 -0.21 -20.21
CA ASP A 177 -4.31 0.44 -21.53
C ASP A 177 -3.28 1.59 -21.51
N HIS A 178 -3.14 2.29 -20.38
CA HIS A 178 -2.11 3.30 -20.19
C HIS A 178 -0.71 2.66 -20.15
N LEU A 179 -0.52 1.63 -19.34
CA LEU A 179 0.76 0.93 -19.22
C LEU A 179 1.22 0.33 -20.56
N ARG A 180 0.30 -0.24 -21.35
CA ARG A 180 0.61 -0.73 -22.71
C ARG A 180 1.10 0.37 -23.64
N ARG A 181 0.51 1.55 -23.58
CA ARG A 181 0.97 2.72 -24.36
C ARG A 181 2.33 3.22 -23.93
N GLU A 182 2.66 3.10 -22.67
CA GLU A 182 3.99 3.42 -22.12
C GLU A 182 5.03 2.31 -22.37
N GLY A 183 4.65 1.24 -23.09
CA GLY A 183 5.57 0.17 -23.49
C GLY A 183 5.71 -0.97 -22.49
N PHE A 184 4.89 -1.02 -21.45
CA PHE A 184 4.91 -2.13 -20.50
C PHE A 184 4.10 -3.33 -21.04
N SER A 185 4.70 -4.52 -20.92
CA SER A 185 4.02 -5.80 -21.26
C SER A 185 3.09 -6.20 -20.11
N VAL A 186 1.79 -5.82 -20.19
CA VAL A 186 0.75 -6.10 -19.19
C VAL A 186 -0.57 -6.53 -19.85
#